data_e95a990da677503b89357757f4d58987
#
_entry.id   e95a990da677503b89357757f4d58987
#
_cell.length_a   1.000
_cell.length_b   1.000
_cell.length_c   1.000
_cell.angle_alpha   90.00
_cell.angle_beta   90.00
_cell.angle_gamma   90.00
#
_symmetry.space_group_name_H-M   'P 1'
#
loop_
_entity.id
_entity.type
_entity.pdbx_description
1 polymer ?
#
loop_
_entity_poly.entity_id
_entity_poly.type
_entity_poly.pdbx_seq_one_letter_code
_entity_poly.pdbx_strand_id
1 'polypeptide(L)'
;MSQCKMLGLLLLVHFSISPCFAKSDCVVSNFQVKENFNKTRYAGKWHAFAKKDPVGIFLESNIHAEFKIENETMTAKAIGLVTLLPEWIVCAEMMGTFNNTEDPAKFKLKYWGAAEHLQKGNDDHWIIDTDYDNYAITYTCRKLNDNGTCADSYSFVFSRDLKGLTSESQRVVRKWQDHLCLAYRYRRVAQTGACP
;
A
#
# COMPACT_ATOMS: atom_id res chain seq x y z
N MET A 1 -12.37 -12.83 -25.02
CA MET A 1 -11.41 -12.69 -26.14
C MET A 1 -11.71 -11.36 -26.81
N SER A 2 -10.96 -10.32 -26.48
CA SER A 2 -11.10 -9.01 -27.11
C SER A 2 -9.91 -8.83 -28.06
N GLN A 3 -10.20 -8.85 -29.35
CA GLN A 3 -9.21 -8.66 -30.40
C GLN A 3 -8.89 -7.16 -30.56
N CYS A 4 -7.66 -6.77 -30.33
CA CYS A 4 -7.12 -5.51 -30.85
C CYS A 4 -6.92 -5.66 -32.36
N LYS A 5 -7.78 -5.05 -33.16
CA LYS A 5 -7.60 -4.96 -34.63
C LYS A 5 -6.55 -3.91 -34.93
N MET A 6 -5.41 -4.35 -35.46
CA MET A 6 -4.42 -3.48 -36.11
C MET A 6 -4.98 -3.01 -37.46
N LEU A 7 -5.18 -1.70 -37.61
CA LEU A 7 -5.34 -1.05 -38.90
C LEU A 7 -3.96 -0.55 -39.34
N GLY A 8 -3.41 -1.14 -40.39
CA GLY A 8 -2.12 -0.72 -40.95
C GLY A 8 -2.24 0.58 -41.74
N LEU A 9 -1.43 1.55 -41.38
CA LEU A 9 -1.03 2.65 -42.24
C LEU A 9 0.46 2.93 -41.99
N LEU A 10 1.30 2.72 -43.00
CA LEU A 10 2.74 2.97 -42.97
C LEU A 10 3.00 4.47 -42.94
N LEU A 11 3.33 5.00 -41.75
CA LEU A 11 4.05 6.24 -41.56
C LEU A 11 5.00 6.02 -40.38
N LEU A 12 6.28 6.36 -40.59
CA LEU A 12 7.35 6.31 -39.60
C LEU A 12 6.96 7.18 -38.37
N VAL A 13 6.32 6.58 -37.40
CA VAL A 13 5.99 7.19 -36.12
C VAL A 13 6.73 6.41 -35.04
N HIS A 14 7.51 7.13 -34.27
CA HIS A 14 8.15 6.63 -33.05
C HIS A 14 7.08 5.96 -32.16
N PHE A 15 7.13 4.65 -32.10
CA PHE A 15 6.25 3.87 -31.23
C PHE A 15 6.65 4.13 -29.77
N SER A 16 6.00 5.10 -29.14
CA SER A 16 5.93 5.13 -27.69
C SER A 16 5.06 3.95 -27.28
N ILE A 17 5.68 2.86 -26.86
CA ILE A 17 4.98 1.72 -26.25
C ILE A 17 4.45 2.21 -24.91
N SER A 18 3.24 2.77 -24.88
CA SER A 18 2.52 2.96 -23.64
C SER A 18 2.17 1.58 -23.12
N PRO A 19 2.58 1.20 -21.90
CA PRO A 19 2.17 -0.05 -21.31
C PRO A 19 0.64 -0.08 -21.22
N CYS A 20 0.02 -0.97 -21.97
CA CYS A 20 -1.42 -1.24 -21.84
C CYS A 20 -1.59 -2.02 -20.54
N PHE A 21 -1.94 -1.34 -19.45
CA PHE A 21 -2.33 -2.02 -18.23
C PHE A 21 -3.61 -2.79 -18.51
N ALA A 22 -3.51 -4.10 -18.60
CA ALA A 22 -4.68 -4.97 -18.63
C ALA A 22 -5.49 -4.72 -17.36
N LYS A 23 -6.81 -4.59 -17.48
CA LYS A 23 -7.69 -4.46 -16.30
C LYS A 23 -7.46 -5.68 -15.40
N SER A 24 -7.04 -5.45 -14.16
CA SER A 24 -6.84 -6.50 -13.18
C SER A 24 -8.13 -7.29 -12.97
N ASP A 25 -8.03 -8.60 -12.89
CA ASP A 25 -9.13 -9.50 -12.51
C ASP A 25 -9.37 -9.53 -10.99
N CYS A 26 -8.65 -8.67 -10.25
CA CYS A 26 -8.69 -8.56 -8.79
C CYS A 26 -8.18 -9.79 -8.03
N VAL A 27 -7.58 -10.74 -8.71
CA VAL A 27 -6.85 -11.86 -8.08
C VAL A 27 -5.53 -11.35 -7.55
N VAL A 28 -5.28 -11.53 -6.24
CA VAL A 28 -4.15 -10.92 -5.55
C VAL A 28 -2.80 -11.34 -6.16
N SER A 29 -2.66 -12.61 -6.55
CA SER A 29 -1.42 -13.11 -7.15
C SER A 29 -1.02 -12.40 -8.45
N ASN A 30 -1.97 -11.74 -9.13
CA ASN A 30 -1.75 -11.02 -10.39
C ASN A 30 -1.39 -9.54 -10.19
N PHE A 31 -1.40 -9.05 -8.95
CA PHE A 31 -1.00 -7.68 -8.68
C PHE A 31 0.51 -7.51 -8.88
N GLN A 32 0.86 -6.51 -9.66
CA GLN A 32 2.26 -6.12 -9.84
C GLN A 32 2.78 -5.42 -8.58
N VAL A 33 4.07 -5.61 -8.31
CA VAL A 33 4.78 -5.00 -7.19
C VAL A 33 6.01 -4.26 -7.67
N LYS A 34 6.62 -3.47 -6.80
CA LYS A 34 7.83 -2.71 -7.10
C LYS A 34 8.97 -3.61 -7.54
N GLU A 35 9.34 -3.52 -8.81
CA GLU A 35 10.52 -4.21 -9.33
C GLU A 35 11.80 -3.71 -8.62
N ASN A 36 12.72 -4.64 -8.36
CA ASN A 36 14.02 -4.35 -7.74
C ASN A 36 13.88 -3.51 -6.44
N PHE A 37 12.89 -3.84 -5.61
CA PHE A 37 12.62 -3.10 -4.38
C PHE A 37 13.84 -3.06 -3.46
N ASN A 38 14.18 -1.85 -3.01
CA ASN A 38 15.31 -1.59 -2.11
C ASN A 38 14.81 -1.18 -0.73
N LYS A 39 14.90 -2.10 0.24
CA LYS A 39 14.47 -1.88 1.63
C LYS A 39 15.19 -0.71 2.29
N THR A 40 16.49 -0.56 2.04
CA THR A 40 17.30 0.50 2.64
C THR A 40 16.85 1.88 2.19
N ARG A 41 16.53 2.06 0.91
CA ARG A 41 15.95 3.31 0.41
C ARG A 41 14.54 3.56 0.93
N TYR A 42 13.78 2.48 1.17
CA TYR A 42 12.41 2.58 1.66
C TYR A 42 12.34 2.93 3.14
N ALA A 43 13.37 2.58 3.92
CA ALA A 43 13.42 2.82 5.35
C ALA A 43 13.21 4.30 5.76
N GLY A 44 12.95 4.51 7.03
CA GLY A 44 12.68 5.82 7.61
C GLY A 44 11.19 6.14 7.71
N LYS A 45 10.88 7.43 7.91
CA LYS A 45 9.52 7.90 8.24
C LYS A 45 8.70 8.15 6.98
N TRP A 46 7.45 7.70 7.03
CA TRP A 46 6.41 7.93 6.03
C TRP A 46 5.14 8.43 6.70
N HIS A 47 4.44 9.37 6.07
CA HIS A 47 3.15 9.90 6.52
C HIS A 47 2.03 9.36 5.65
N ALA A 48 0.99 8.81 6.26
CA ALA A 48 -0.15 8.33 5.48
C ALA A 48 -0.92 9.52 4.89
N PHE A 49 -1.05 9.54 3.58
CA PHE A 49 -1.76 10.55 2.81
C PHE A 49 -3.21 10.13 2.52
N ALA A 50 -3.38 8.86 2.17
CA ALA A 50 -4.69 8.24 1.96
C ALA A 50 -4.62 6.75 2.30
N LYS A 51 -5.76 6.16 2.59
CA LYS A 51 -5.83 4.73 2.89
C LYS A 51 -7.17 4.12 2.54
N LYS A 52 -7.17 2.81 2.32
CA LYS A 52 -8.32 1.93 2.36
C LYS A 52 -8.26 1.14 3.66
N ASP A 53 -9.31 1.20 4.45
CA ASP A 53 -9.37 0.53 5.76
C ASP A 53 -9.65 -0.97 5.64
N PRO A 54 -9.10 -1.79 6.56
CA PRO A 54 -9.53 -3.17 6.75
C PRO A 54 -10.85 -3.24 7.51
N VAL A 55 -11.35 -4.44 7.74
CA VAL A 55 -12.47 -4.67 8.65
C VAL A 55 -11.99 -4.58 10.10
N GLY A 56 -12.74 -3.87 10.94
CA GLY A 56 -12.48 -3.71 12.38
C GLY A 56 -11.73 -2.43 12.75
N ILE A 57 -11.22 -2.39 13.98
CA ILE A 57 -10.52 -1.23 14.55
C ILE A 57 -9.14 -1.10 13.90
N PHE A 58 -8.83 0.09 13.42
CA PHE A 58 -7.56 0.40 12.77
C PHE A 58 -7.21 1.88 12.95
N LEU A 59 -5.95 2.26 12.69
CA LEU A 59 -5.52 3.67 12.76
C LEU A 59 -6.36 4.54 11.81
N GLU A 60 -6.86 5.67 12.27
CA GLU A 60 -7.80 6.51 11.54
C GLU A 60 -7.18 7.76 10.93
N SER A 61 -6.42 8.51 11.72
CA SER A 61 -5.82 9.78 11.33
C SER A 61 -4.49 10.00 12.05
N ASN A 62 -3.77 11.07 11.68
CA ASN A 62 -2.41 11.39 12.19
C ASN A 62 -1.44 10.21 12.05
N ILE A 63 -1.60 9.43 10.99
CA ILE A 63 -0.87 8.18 10.81
C ILE A 63 0.49 8.46 10.22
N HIS A 64 1.52 8.00 10.90
CA HIS A 64 2.85 7.86 10.33
C HIS A 64 3.44 6.49 10.66
N ALA A 65 4.33 6.01 9.82
CA ALA A 65 5.03 4.75 10.00
C ALA A 65 6.54 4.99 9.87
N GLU A 66 7.31 4.41 10.77
CA GLU A 66 8.77 4.38 10.70
C GLU A 66 9.22 2.95 10.39
N PHE A 67 9.86 2.79 9.23
CA PHE A 67 10.43 1.51 8.80
C PHE A 67 11.91 1.45 9.14
N LYS A 68 12.34 0.35 9.77
CA LYS A 68 13.73 0.10 10.14
C LYS A 68 14.20 -1.21 9.55
N ILE A 69 15.49 -1.27 9.25
CA ILE A 69 16.14 -2.49 8.77
C ILE A 69 17.17 -2.92 9.82
N GLU A 70 16.97 -4.10 10.35
CA GLU A 70 17.87 -4.72 11.33
C GLU A 70 18.15 -6.15 10.89
N ASN A 71 19.43 -6.51 10.68
CA ASN A 71 19.83 -7.83 10.21
C ASN A 71 19.03 -8.32 9.00
N GLU A 72 18.91 -7.48 7.98
CA GLU A 72 18.14 -7.72 6.74
C GLU A 72 16.62 -7.87 6.92
N THR A 73 16.13 -7.82 8.15
CA THR A 73 14.70 -7.86 8.45
C THR A 73 14.15 -6.44 8.52
N MET A 74 13.05 -6.21 7.85
CA MET A 74 12.32 -4.93 7.93
C MET A 74 11.29 -5.01 9.05
N THR A 75 11.27 -4.00 9.91
CA THR A 75 10.23 -3.78 10.92
C THR A 75 9.56 -2.44 10.70
N ALA A 76 8.35 -2.27 11.17
CA ALA A 76 7.70 -0.97 11.21
C ALA A 76 7.00 -0.73 12.54
N LYS A 77 7.05 0.53 12.96
CA LYS A 77 6.22 1.10 14.01
C LYS A 77 5.33 2.16 13.38
N ALA A 78 4.02 1.93 13.38
CA ALA A 78 3.04 2.89 12.94
C ALA A 78 2.31 3.49 14.13
N ILE A 79 2.11 4.81 14.12
CA ILE A 79 1.38 5.55 15.16
C ILE A 79 0.24 6.30 14.49
N GLY A 80 -0.90 6.39 15.15
CA GLY A 80 -2.05 7.17 14.69
C GLY A 80 -3.18 7.18 15.70
N LEU A 81 -4.18 8.01 15.45
CA LEU A 81 -5.39 8.04 16.26
C LEU A 81 -6.27 6.83 15.95
N VAL A 82 -6.89 6.30 17.00
CA VAL A 82 -7.92 5.25 16.96
C VAL A 82 -9.09 5.70 17.84
N THR A 83 -10.30 5.55 17.33
CA THR A 83 -11.53 5.72 18.11
C THR A 83 -11.95 4.35 18.66
N LEU A 84 -11.83 4.17 19.97
CA LEU A 84 -12.25 2.94 20.64
C LEU A 84 -13.74 2.99 21.03
N LEU A 85 -14.19 4.16 21.51
CA LEU A 85 -15.59 4.49 21.80
C LEU A 85 -15.85 5.91 21.31
N PRO A 86 -17.10 6.35 21.12
CA PRO A 86 -17.43 7.66 20.53
C PRO A 86 -16.68 8.87 21.12
N GLU A 87 -16.33 8.81 22.41
CA GLU A 87 -15.62 9.89 23.12
C GLU A 87 -14.20 9.48 23.56
N TRP A 88 -13.75 8.27 23.20
CA TRP A 88 -12.45 7.75 23.59
C TRP A 88 -11.53 7.57 22.38
N ILE A 89 -10.81 8.64 22.06
CA ILE A 89 -9.84 8.70 20.98
C ILE A 89 -8.43 8.68 21.59
N VAL A 90 -7.60 7.77 21.14
CA VAL A 90 -6.23 7.57 21.65
C VAL A 90 -5.22 7.49 20.51
N CYS A 91 -3.96 7.88 20.79
CA CYS A 91 -2.84 7.51 19.94
C CYS A 91 -2.48 6.04 20.19
N ALA A 92 -2.59 5.22 19.19
CA ALA A 92 -2.21 3.82 19.24
C ALA A 92 -0.95 3.55 18.43
N GLU A 93 -0.14 2.61 18.93
CA GLU A 93 1.04 2.10 18.24
C GLU A 93 0.75 0.72 17.67
N MET A 94 1.09 0.52 16.40
CA MET A 94 1.02 -0.76 15.72
C MET A 94 2.41 -1.15 15.27
N MET A 95 2.84 -2.33 15.65
CA MET A 95 4.17 -2.85 15.33
C MET A 95 4.06 -4.10 14.47
N GLY A 96 5.00 -4.26 13.55
CA GLY A 96 5.05 -5.44 12.70
C GLY A 96 6.45 -5.75 12.19
N THR A 97 6.68 -7.04 11.95
CA THR A 97 7.87 -7.57 11.28
C THR A 97 7.48 -8.05 9.89
N PHE A 98 8.24 -7.65 8.89
CA PHE A 98 8.06 -8.01 7.49
C PHE A 98 9.00 -9.16 7.15
N ASN A 99 8.48 -10.38 7.22
CA ASN A 99 9.25 -11.57 6.87
C ASN A 99 9.46 -11.61 5.35
N ASN A 100 10.71 -11.74 4.92
CA ASN A 100 11.08 -11.78 3.52
C ASN A 100 10.44 -12.97 2.80
N THR A 101 10.12 -12.80 1.52
CA THR A 101 9.76 -13.85 0.58
C THR A 101 10.78 -13.90 -0.56
N GLU A 102 10.55 -14.71 -1.57
CA GLU A 102 11.40 -14.77 -2.77
C GLU A 102 11.38 -13.44 -3.56
N ASP A 103 10.27 -12.72 -3.54
CA ASP A 103 10.12 -11.41 -4.16
C ASP A 103 10.49 -10.31 -3.15
N PRO A 104 11.47 -9.44 -3.44
CA PRO A 104 11.94 -8.43 -2.49
C PRO A 104 10.88 -7.39 -2.09
N ALA A 105 9.80 -7.23 -2.87
CA ALA A 105 8.70 -6.31 -2.59
C ALA A 105 7.51 -6.98 -1.91
N LYS A 106 7.54 -8.29 -1.71
CA LYS A 106 6.47 -9.07 -1.06
C LYS A 106 6.94 -9.59 0.29
N PHE A 107 6.11 -9.43 1.30
CA PHE A 107 6.40 -9.83 2.66
C PHE A 107 5.23 -10.59 3.27
N LYS A 108 5.50 -11.41 4.28
CA LYS A 108 4.51 -11.88 5.25
C LYS A 108 4.63 -11.03 6.51
N LEU A 109 3.59 -10.28 6.82
CA LEU A 109 3.57 -9.36 7.96
C LEU A 109 3.12 -10.09 9.23
N LYS A 110 3.97 -10.04 10.24
CA LYS A 110 3.63 -10.49 11.59
C LYS A 110 3.43 -9.27 12.47
N TYR A 111 2.24 -9.14 13.03
CA TYR A 111 1.89 -8.08 13.96
C TYR A 111 2.27 -8.42 15.38
N TRP A 112 2.50 -7.39 16.20
CA TRP A 112 2.82 -7.57 17.60
C TRP A 112 2.11 -6.56 18.50
N GLY A 113 2.08 -6.86 19.81
CA GLY A 113 1.51 -6.00 20.82
C GLY A 113 0.04 -5.68 20.52
N ALA A 114 -0.33 -4.42 20.60
CA ALA A 114 -1.71 -3.99 20.34
C ALA A 114 -2.22 -4.32 18.93
N ALA A 115 -1.32 -4.55 17.97
CA ALA A 115 -1.68 -4.88 16.60
C ALA A 115 -1.94 -6.38 16.35
N GLU A 116 -1.72 -7.26 17.32
CA GLU A 116 -1.86 -8.72 17.18
C GLU A 116 -3.26 -9.14 16.69
N HIS A 117 -4.31 -8.41 17.08
CA HIS A 117 -5.69 -8.64 16.63
C HIS A 117 -5.88 -8.50 15.10
N LEU A 118 -4.93 -7.86 14.41
CA LEU A 118 -4.94 -7.70 12.96
C LEU A 118 -4.52 -8.97 12.22
N GLN A 119 -3.84 -9.92 12.91
CA GLN A 119 -3.41 -11.20 12.31
C GLN A 119 -4.63 -12.02 11.88
N LYS A 120 -4.70 -12.42 10.61
CA LYS A 120 -5.81 -13.18 10.04
C LYS A 120 -5.38 -14.45 9.29
N GLY A 121 -4.07 -14.69 9.19
CA GLY A 121 -3.49 -15.93 8.69
C GLY A 121 -2.87 -15.86 7.29
N ASN A 122 -3.36 -15.04 6.37
CA ASN A 122 -2.67 -14.81 5.10
C ASN A 122 -1.59 -13.74 5.26
N ASP A 123 -1.99 -12.55 5.68
CA ASP A 123 -1.18 -11.39 6.05
C ASP A 123 -0.08 -11.01 5.04
N ASP A 124 -0.39 -11.18 3.75
CA ASP A 124 0.44 -10.69 2.65
C ASP A 124 0.54 -9.16 2.73
N HIS A 125 1.76 -8.63 2.73
CA HIS A 125 2.03 -7.20 2.66
C HIS A 125 3.00 -6.91 1.53
N TRP A 126 2.55 -6.16 0.54
CA TRP A 126 3.27 -5.91 -0.70
C TRP A 126 3.52 -4.43 -0.91
N ILE A 127 4.74 -4.09 -1.33
CA ILE A 127 5.07 -2.74 -1.81
C ILE A 127 4.73 -2.69 -3.29
N ILE A 128 3.62 -2.03 -3.59
CA ILE A 128 3.07 -1.99 -4.95
C ILE A 128 3.92 -1.09 -5.83
N ASP A 129 4.18 0.14 -5.37
CA ASP A 129 5.09 1.04 -6.05
C ASP A 129 5.62 2.13 -5.10
N THR A 130 6.79 2.66 -5.42
CA THR A 130 7.41 3.78 -4.73
C THR A 130 8.52 4.39 -5.58
N ASP A 131 8.71 5.69 -5.49
CA ASP A 131 9.93 6.37 -5.94
C ASP A 131 10.95 6.54 -4.81
N TYR A 132 10.61 6.08 -3.57
CA TYR A 132 11.36 6.18 -2.32
C TYR A 132 11.44 7.57 -1.70
N ASP A 133 11.32 8.63 -2.49
CA ASP A 133 11.61 10.01 -2.09
C ASP A 133 10.35 10.84 -1.89
N ASN A 134 9.24 10.50 -2.56
CA ASN A 134 8.00 11.26 -2.50
C ASN A 134 6.80 10.42 -2.06
N TYR A 135 6.61 9.22 -2.64
CA TYR A 135 5.43 8.42 -2.36
C TYR A 135 5.74 6.92 -2.23
N ALA A 136 4.82 6.23 -1.57
CA ALA A 136 4.72 4.78 -1.63
C ALA A 136 3.26 4.36 -1.60
N ILE A 137 2.94 3.27 -2.28
CA ILE A 137 1.65 2.60 -2.18
C ILE A 137 1.87 1.15 -1.76
N THR A 138 1.16 0.71 -0.72
CA THR A 138 1.23 -0.64 -0.19
C THR A 138 -0.12 -1.32 -0.27
N TYR A 139 -0.10 -2.64 -0.29
CA TYR A 139 -1.30 -3.47 -0.26
C TYR A 139 -1.10 -4.62 0.71
N THR A 140 -2.10 -4.85 1.55
CA THR A 140 -2.09 -5.95 2.52
C THR A 140 -3.37 -6.75 2.38
N CYS A 141 -3.25 -8.05 2.11
CA CYS A 141 -4.37 -8.97 2.14
C CYS A 141 -4.29 -9.84 3.40
N ARG A 142 -5.18 -9.63 4.36
CA ARG A 142 -5.23 -10.40 5.59
C ARG A 142 -6.01 -11.71 5.45
N LYS A 143 -6.99 -11.75 4.55
CA LYS A 143 -7.82 -12.93 4.30
C LYS A 143 -8.12 -13.07 2.80
N LEU A 144 -7.67 -14.17 2.21
CA LEU A 144 -8.01 -14.55 0.83
C LEU A 144 -9.37 -15.25 0.78
N ASN A 145 -10.04 -15.08 -0.37
CA ASN A 145 -11.15 -15.91 -0.79
C ASN A 145 -10.62 -17.13 -1.58
N ASP A 146 -11.44 -18.17 -1.72
CA ASP A 146 -11.08 -19.37 -2.48
C ASP A 146 -10.76 -19.09 -3.96
N ASN A 147 -11.33 -18.02 -4.52
CA ASN A 147 -11.04 -17.59 -5.90
C ASN A 147 -9.79 -16.70 -6.04
N GLY A 148 -8.99 -16.55 -4.99
CA GLY A 148 -7.76 -15.77 -4.98
C GLY A 148 -7.95 -14.25 -4.86
N THR A 149 -9.18 -13.74 -4.77
CA THR A 149 -9.44 -12.34 -4.44
C THR A 149 -9.27 -12.09 -2.94
N CYS A 150 -9.14 -10.84 -2.50
CA CYS A 150 -8.99 -10.55 -1.08
C CYS A 150 -10.32 -10.19 -0.43
N ALA A 151 -10.70 -10.97 0.61
CA ALA A 151 -11.89 -10.72 1.40
C ALA A 151 -11.68 -9.54 2.38
N ASP A 152 -10.49 -9.44 2.96
CA ASP A 152 -10.16 -8.39 3.93
C ASP A 152 -8.76 -7.84 3.65
N SER A 153 -8.73 -6.62 3.15
CA SER A 153 -7.49 -5.94 2.79
C SER A 153 -7.44 -4.54 3.39
N TYR A 154 -6.23 -4.01 3.52
CA TYR A 154 -6.01 -2.58 3.64
C TYR A 154 -4.89 -2.13 2.70
N SER A 155 -4.85 -0.85 2.43
CA SER A 155 -3.83 -0.25 1.59
C SER A 155 -3.53 1.15 2.08
N PHE A 156 -2.25 1.52 2.07
CA PHE A 156 -1.79 2.87 2.36
C PHE A 156 -1.19 3.51 1.12
N VAL A 157 -1.47 4.79 0.98
CA VAL A 157 -0.70 5.71 0.17
C VAL A 157 0.08 6.60 1.14
N PHE A 158 1.38 6.48 1.12
CA PHE A 158 2.30 7.25 1.96
C PHE A 158 2.93 8.41 1.19
N SER A 159 3.34 9.43 1.94
CA SER A 159 4.18 10.53 1.48
C SER A 159 5.35 10.73 2.44
N ARG A 160 6.51 11.15 1.92
CA ARG A 160 7.60 11.66 2.77
C ARG A 160 7.29 13.05 3.33
N ASP A 161 6.54 13.85 2.58
CA ASP A 161 6.16 15.20 3.01
C ASP A 161 4.79 15.17 3.72
N LEU A 162 4.70 15.82 4.89
CA LEU A 162 3.44 16.03 5.61
C LEU A 162 2.39 16.80 4.79
N LYS A 163 2.82 17.67 3.87
CA LYS A 163 1.92 18.39 2.95
C LYS A 163 1.23 17.45 1.96
N GLY A 164 1.77 16.23 1.80
CA GLY A 164 1.21 15.17 0.97
C GLY A 164 1.91 15.04 -0.38
N LEU A 165 1.19 14.49 -1.35
CA LEU A 165 1.73 14.11 -2.66
C LEU A 165 1.70 15.27 -3.65
N THR A 166 2.71 15.34 -4.51
CA THR A 166 2.70 16.18 -5.72
C THR A 166 1.58 15.74 -6.66
N SER A 167 1.16 16.62 -7.58
CA SER A 167 0.17 16.29 -8.61
C SER A 167 0.61 15.13 -9.52
N GLU A 168 1.90 14.99 -9.75
CA GLU A 168 2.47 13.89 -10.52
C GLU A 168 2.37 12.57 -9.76
N SER A 169 2.83 12.53 -8.52
CA SER A 169 2.70 11.34 -7.66
C SER A 169 1.24 10.93 -7.49
N GLN A 170 0.30 11.88 -7.36
CA GLN A 170 -1.12 11.57 -7.28
C GLN A 170 -1.66 10.90 -8.56
N ARG A 171 -1.17 11.29 -9.75
CA ARG A 171 -1.55 10.64 -11.01
C ARG A 171 -1.06 9.19 -11.09
N VAL A 172 0.19 8.95 -10.65
CA VAL A 172 0.76 7.60 -10.58
C VAL A 172 -0.04 6.73 -9.61
N VAL A 173 -0.26 7.24 -8.39
CA VAL A 173 -1.01 6.52 -7.34
C VAL A 173 -2.41 6.12 -7.81
N ARG A 174 -3.14 7.01 -8.51
CA ARG A 174 -4.49 6.68 -9.03
C ARG A 174 -4.47 5.47 -9.98
N LYS A 175 -3.47 5.36 -10.86
CA LYS A 175 -3.33 4.20 -11.76
C LYS A 175 -3.14 2.90 -10.98
N TRP A 176 -2.34 2.95 -9.91
CA TRP A 176 -2.14 1.79 -9.04
C TRP A 176 -3.39 1.43 -8.23
N GLN A 177 -4.17 2.42 -7.79
CA GLN A 177 -5.45 2.18 -7.11
C GLN A 177 -6.44 1.45 -8.03
N ASP A 178 -6.46 1.80 -9.33
CA ASP A 178 -7.25 1.09 -10.34
C ASP A 178 -6.74 -0.35 -10.54
N HIS A 179 -5.42 -0.53 -10.63
CA HIS A 179 -4.80 -1.84 -10.79
C HIS A 179 -5.09 -2.78 -9.62
N LEU A 180 -5.13 -2.25 -8.40
CA LEU A 180 -5.47 -2.99 -7.18
C LEU A 180 -6.98 -3.24 -7.01
N CYS A 181 -7.81 -2.84 -7.97
CA CYS A 181 -9.28 -2.88 -7.85
C CYS A 181 -9.81 -2.07 -6.64
N LEU A 182 -9.08 -1.05 -6.22
CA LEU A 182 -9.40 -0.22 -5.08
C LEU A 182 -9.75 1.24 -5.47
N ALA A 183 -10.01 1.51 -6.75
CA ALA A 183 -10.48 2.81 -7.19
C ALA A 183 -11.67 3.29 -6.33
N TYR A 184 -11.63 4.55 -5.94
CA TYR A 184 -12.65 5.19 -5.09
C TYR A 184 -12.85 4.58 -3.68
N ARG A 185 -12.00 3.63 -3.26
CA ARG A 185 -12.05 3.00 -1.93
C ARG A 185 -11.17 3.69 -0.89
N TYR A 186 -10.35 4.65 -1.31
CA TYR A 186 -9.45 5.36 -0.41
C TYR A 186 -10.11 6.60 0.18
N ARG A 187 -9.87 6.83 1.45
CA ARG A 187 -10.14 8.10 2.11
C ARG A 187 -8.84 8.84 2.43
N ARG A 188 -8.90 10.15 2.51
CA ARG A 188 -7.78 10.98 2.96
C ARG A 188 -7.53 10.73 4.44
N VAL A 189 -6.26 10.79 4.81
CA VAL A 189 -5.82 10.73 6.21
C VAL A 189 -5.52 12.15 6.67
N ALA A 190 -6.24 12.61 7.68
CA ALA A 190 -5.98 13.92 8.29
C ALA A 190 -4.68 13.88 9.09
N GLN A 191 -3.87 14.93 8.95
CA GLN A 191 -2.63 15.14 9.70
C GLN A 191 -2.77 16.44 10.48
N THR A 192 -3.20 16.35 11.74
CA THR A 192 -3.47 17.50 12.63
C THR A 192 -2.38 17.70 13.69
N GLY A 193 -1.40 16.78 13.74
CA GLY A 193 -0.33 16.79 14.74
C GLY A 193 -0.74 16.21 16.11
N ALA A 194 -1.90 15.54 16.20
CA ALA A 194 -2.41 15.02 17.47
C ALA A 194 -1.63 13.79 18.02
N CYS A 195 -0.93 13.05 17.16
CA CYS A 195 -0.02 11.96 17.57
C CYS A 195 1.40 12.32 17.13
N PRO A 196 2.35 12.58 18.05
CA PRO A 196 3.72 12.99 17.76
C PRO A 196 4.59 11.88 17.14
#